data_3260ed46d02b1232bb18d4c1aa39a95a
#
_entry.id   3260ed46d02b1232bb18d4c1aa39a95a
#
_cell.length_a   1.000
_cell.length_b   1.000
_cell.length_c   1.000
_cell.angle_alpha   90.00
_cell.angle_beta   90.00
_cell.angle_gamma   90.00
#
_symmetry.space_group_name_H-M   'P 1'
#
loop_
_entity.id
_entity.type
_entity.pdbx_description
1 polymer ?
#
loop_
_entity_poly.entity_id
_entity_poly.type
_entity_poly.pdbx_seq_one_letter_code
_entity_poly.pdbx_strand_id
1 'polypeptide(L)'
;MKAHWLAIPVATLLVAGTIAAAAGPLVAVVEEVTGSPAGIEFMDYLETGKIIRLHPQETMILSYLTSCVRERITGGTVVIGTEQSKVVSGAVERTRPNCDGGRMQLTADEANAFSGHVFRGGPQASSASATR
;
A
#
# COMPACT_ATOMS: atom_id res chain seq x y z
N MET A 1 52.40 56.72 1.42
CA MET A 1 51.04 56.39 1.79
C MET A 1 50.74 55.00 1.26
N LYS A 2 50.69 54.00 2.15
CA LYS A 2 50.42 52.61 1.78
C LYS A 2 48.92 52.34 2.02
N ALA A 3 48.16 52.16 0.93
CA ALA A 3 46.75 51.77 1.01
C ALA A 3 46.65 50.27 1.29
N HIS A 4 46.19 49.89 2.47
CA HIS A 4 45.86 48.52 2.80
C HIS A 4 44.44 48.22 2.31
N TRP A 5 44.32 47.41 1.28
CA TRP A 5 43.02 46.85 0.83
C TRP A 5 42.71 45.66 1.72
N LEU A 6 41.73 45.84 2.57
CA LEU A 6 41.12 44.76 3.37
C LEU A 6 40.20 43.97 2.48
N ALA A 7 40.63 42.77 2.11
CA ALA A 7 39.75 41.78 1.43
C ALA A 7 38.84 41.12 2.48
N ILE A 8 37.54 41.38 2.37
CA ILE A 8 36.52 40.74 3.18
C ILE A 8 36.14 39.43 2.48
N PRO A 9 36.34 38.25 3.09
CA PRO A 9 35.83 36.99 2.50
C PRO A 9 34.32 36.92 2.66
N VAL A 10 33.59 36.95 1.56
CA VAL A 10 32.17 36.65 1.53
C VAL A 10 31.99 35.13 1.68
N ALA A 11 31.65 34.69 2.87
CA ALA A 11 31.29 33.31 3.14
C ALA A 11 29.87 33.04 2.58
N THR A 12 29.80 32.41 1.40
CA THR A 12 28.54 31.97 0.81
C THR A 12 28.04 30.74 1.55
N LEU A 13 27.02 30.92 2.39
CA LEU A 13 26.36 29.86 3.12
C LEU A 13 25.44 29.09 2.13
N LEU A 14 25.84 27.93 1.63
CA LEU A 14 25.03 27.02 0.85
C LEU A 14 24.04 26.33 1.81
N VAL A 15 22.81 26.81 1.84
CA VAL A 15 21.69 26.13 2.49
C VAL A 15 21.24 24.98 1.57
N ALA A 16 21.73 23.78 1.83
CA ALA A 16 21.23 22.57 1.20
C ALA A 16 19.83 22.25 1.76
N GLY A 17 18.79 22.73 1.06
CA GLY A 17 17.40 22.37 1.35
C GLY A 17 17.18 20.89 1.04
N THR A 18 16.99 20.06 2.04
CA THR A 18 16.53 18.69 1.87
C THR A 18 15.05 18.75 1.47
N ILE A 19 14.76 18.50 0.19
CA ILE A 19 13.40 18.30 -0.29
C ILE A 19 12.97 16.92 0.24
N ALA A 20 12.19 16.89 1.32
CA ALA A 20 11.49 15.69 1.72
C ALA A 20 10.47 15.36 0.62
N ALA A 21 10.73 14.29 -0.14
CA ALA A 21 9.74 13.77 -1.07
C ALA A 21 8.52 13.32 -0.24
N ALA A 22 7.40 14.02 -0.42
CA ALA A 22 6.16 13.61 0.22
C ALA A 22 5.77 12.23 -0.34
N ALA A 23 5.57 11.26 0.54
CA ALA A 23 5.05 9.96 0.19
C ALA A 23 3.69 10.12 -0.51
N GLY A 24 3.51 9.45 -1.65
CA GLY A 24 2.24 9.48 -2.39
C GLY A 24 1.15 8.68 -1.68
N PRO A 25 -0.11 8.80 -2.11
CA PRO A 25 -1.17 7.98 -1.57
C PRO A 25 -0.93 6.49 -1.86
N LEU A 26 -1.30 5.63 -0.91
CA LEU A 26 -1.30 4.18 -1.08
C LEU A 26 -2.42 3.79 -2.06
N VAL A 27 -2.08 3.15 -3.16
CA VAL A 27 -3.02 2.88 -4.27
C VAL A 27 -3.13 1.41 -4.65
N ALA A 28 -2.15 0.60 -4.29
CA ALA A 28 -2.14 -0.81 -4.63
C ALA A 28 -1.56 -1.66 -3.49
N VAL A 29 -1.87 -2.94 -3.50
CA VAL A 29 -1.30 -3.95 -2.59
C VAL A 29 -0.66 -5.07 -3.40
N VAL A 30 0.45 -5.59 -2.93
CA VAL A 30 1.15 -6.75 -3.50
C VAL A 30 0.48 -8.03 -3.03
N GLU A 31 -0.19 -8.76 -3.92
CA GLU A 31 -0.84 -10.03 -3.60
C GLU A 31 0.10 -11.24 -3.72
N GLU A 32 1.07 -11.14 -4.60
CA GLU A 32 2.05 -12.20 -4.82
C GLU A 32 3.33 -11.60 -5.40
N VAL A 33 4.46 -12.15 -5.02
CA VAL A 33 5.74 -11.83 -5.60
C VAL A 33 6.56 -13.12 -5.74
N THR A 34 7.11 -13.35 -6.93
CA THR A 34 8.00 -14.46 -7.22
C THR A 34 9.37 -13.91 -7.55
N GLY A 35 10.39 -14.45 -6.95
CA GLY A 35 11.73 -13.89 -6.95
C GLY A 35 11.95 -13.03 -5.70
N SER A 36 12.87 -12.11 -5.76
CA SER A 36 13.16 -11.19 -4.65
C SER A 36 13.44 -9.79 -5.21
N PRO A 37 12.46 -9.15 -5.85
CA PRO A 37 12.65 -7.78 -6.30
C PRO A 37 12.95 -6.91 -5.08
N ALA A 38 13.99 -6.09 -5.20
CA ALA A 38 14.53 -5.35 -4.07
C ALA A 38 13.44 -4.50 -3.36
N GLY A 39 13.20 -4.80 -2.09
CA GLY A 39 12.33 -4.01 -1.22
C GLY A 39 10.84 -4.18 -1.49
N ILE A 40 10.40 -5.30 -2.07
CA ILE A 40 8.99 -5.62 -2.29
C ILE A 40 8.68 -6.98 -1.68
N GLU A 41 7.66 -7.03 -0.85
CA GLU A 41 7.21 -8.23 -0.18
C GLU A 41 5.69 -8.44 -0.36
N PHE A 42 5.24 -9.64 -0.07
CA PHE A 42 3.82 -9.96 -0.01
C PHE A 42 3.10 -9.06 1.00
N MET A 43 1.93 -8.55 0.63
CA MET A 43 1.11 -7.61 1.41
C MET A 43 1.68 -6.19 1.55
N ASP A 44 2.74 -5.85 0.83
CA ASP A 44 3.20 -4.45 0.78
C ASP A 44 2.16 -3.55 0.12
N TYR A 45 1.94 -2.39 0.72
CA TYR A 45 1.16 -1.33 0.11
C TYR A 45 2.06 -0.40 -0.68
N LEU A 46 1.65 -0.11 -1.90
CA LEU A 46 2.42 0.68 -2.84
C LEU A 46 1.82 2.07 -3.04
N GLU A 47 2.72 3.05 -3.03
CA GLU A 47 2.40 4.44 -3.29
C GLU A 47 2.44 4.78 -4.78
N THR A 48 1.63 5.74 -5.18
CA THR A 48 1.70 6.33 -6.53
C THR A 48 3.11 6.88 -6.80
N GLY A 49 3.63 6.57 -7.97
CA GLY A 49 4.96 7.02 -8.41
C GLY A 49 6.10 6.10 -8.00
N LYS A 50 5.86 5.08 -7.16
CA LYS A 50 6.91 4.09 -6.82
C LYS A 50 7.37 3.36 -8.07
N ILE A 51 8.69 3.24 -8.22
CA ILE A 51 9.34 2.54 -9.32
C ILE A 51 9.90 1.22 -8.82
N ILE A 52 9.50 0.12 -9.46
CA ILE A 52 9.93 -1.23 -9.13
C ILE A 52 10.60 -1.83 -10.37
N ARG A 53 11.76 -2.44 -10.19
CA ARG A 53 12.47 -3.15 -11.25
C ARG A 53 12.38 -4.64 -11.00
N LEU A 54 11.79 -5.35 -11.97
CA LEU A 54 11.68 -6.80 -11.97
C LEU A 54 12.70 -7.37 -12.94
N HIS A 55 13.42 -8.41 -12.52
CA HIS A 55 14.22 -9.20 -13.45
C HIS A 55 13.31 -9.96 -14.41
N PRO A 56 13.79 -10.39 -15.58
CA PRO A 56 12.93 -10.99 -16.62
C PRO A 56 12.08 -12.17 -16.18
N GLN A 57 12.49 -12.89 -15.13
CA GLN A 57 11.78 -14.06 -14.59
C GLN A 57 11.01 -13.78 -13.31
N GLU A 58 11.10 -12.57 -12.79
CA GLU A 58 10.34 -12.19 -11.62
C GLU A 58 8.93 -11.77 -12.00
N THR A 59 7.98 -12.20 -11.19
CA THR A 59 6.57 -11.89 -11.38
C THR A 59 6.01 -11.25 -10.12
N MET A 60 5.17 -10.25 -10.31
CA MET A 60 4.47 -9.58 -9.24
C MET A 60 2.99 -9.46 -9.58
N ILE A 61 2.12 -9.74 -8.62
CA ILE A 61 0.67 -9.51 -8.75
C ILE A 61 0.29 -8.38 -7.83
N LEU A 62 -0.36 -7.37 -8.42
CA LEU A 62 -0.87 -6.19 -7.73
C LEU A 62 -2.38 -6.11 -7.81
N SER A 63 -3.02 -5.65 -6.76
CA SER A 63 -4.42 -5.23 -6.77
C SER A 63 -4.53 -3.76 -6.43
N TYR A 64 -5.14 -3.00 -7.32
CA TYR A 64 -5.41 -1.58 -7.13
C TYR A 64 -6.65 -1.38 -6.28
N LEU A 65 -6.53 -0.56 -5.24
CA LEU A 65 -7.54 -0.40 -4.19
C LEU A 65 -8.81 0.32 -4.68
N THR A 66 -8.67 1.25 -5.62
CA THR A 66 -9.78 2.07 -6.10
C THR A 66 -10.34 1.60 -7.43
N SER A 67 -9.47 1.27 -8.39
CA SER A 67 -9.88 0.86 -9.74
C SER A 67 -10.27 -0.60 -9.83
N CYS A 68 -9.96 -1.41 -8.81
CA CYS A 68 -10.15 -2.87 -8.80
C CYS A 68 -9.42 -3.59 -9.93
N VAL A 69 -8.43 -2.94 -10.50
CA VAL A 69 -7.56 -3.57 -11.48
C VAL A 69 -6.58 -4.47 -10.76
N ARG A 70 -6.54 -5.72 -11.19
CA ARG A 70 -5.52 -6.69 -10.79
C ARG A 70 -4.55 -6.89 -11.93
N GLU A 71 -3.28 -6.71 -11.67
CA GLU A 71 -2.20 -6.82 -12.66
C GLU A 71 -1.26 -7.95 -12.30
N ARG A 72 -0.98 -8.83 -13.28
CA ARG A 72 0.15 -9.77 -13.24
C ARG A 72 1.24 -9.20 -14.13
N ILE A 73 2.37 -8.87 -13.53
CA ILE A 73 3.48 -8.22 -14.21
C ILE A 73 4.69 -9.15 -14.18
N THR A 74 5.31 -9.37 -15.35
CA THR A 74 6.51 -10.19 -15.48
C THR A 74 7.63 -9.37 -16.07
N GLY A 75 8.71 -9.21 -15.32
CA GLY A 75 9.90 -8.46 -15.73
C GLY A 75 9.65 -6.97 -15.96
N GLY A 76 10.73 -6.26 -16.28
CA GLY A 76 10.71 -4.86 -16.68
C GLY A 76 10.68 -3.85 -15.55
N THR A 77 10.43 -2.60 -15.91
CA THR A 77 10.31 -1.49 -14.98
C THR A 77 8.85 -1.11 -14.82
N VAL A 78 8.37 -1.17 -13.60
CA VAL A 78 6.98 -0.89 -13.23
C VAL A 78 6.92 0.46 -12.52
N VAL A 79 6.09 1.37 -13.01
CA VAL A 79 5.78 2.64 -12.34
C VAL A 79 4.34 2.56 -11.84
N ILE A 80 4.15 2.64 -10.53
CA ILE A 80 2.84 2.55 -9.91
C ILE A 80 2.05 3.83 -10.21
N GLY A 81 0.93 3.67 -10.91
CA GLY A 81 -0.03 4.76 -11.17
C GLY A 81 -1.13 4.83 -10.13
N THR A 82 -2.12 5.68 -10.34
CA THR A 82 -3.28 5.81 -9.44
C THR A 82 -4.30 4.69 -9.60
N GLU A 83 -4.49 4.17 -10.82
CA GLU A 83 -5.49 3.16 -11.16
C GLU A 83 -4.91 1.90 -11.79
N GLN A 84 -3.71 2.01 -12.35
CA GLN A 84 -2.97 0.91 -12.97
C GLN A 84 -1.51 1.29 -13.13
N SER A 85 -0.64 0.30 -13.31
CA SER A 85 0.80 0.50 -13.52
C SER A 85 1.12 0.83 -14.99
N LYS A 86 2.21 1.58 -15.17
CA LYS A 86 2.92 1.70 -16.44
C LYS A 86 4.11 0.74 -16.42
N VAL A 87 4.14 -0.21 -17.35
CA VAL A 87 5.19 -1.21 -17.46
C VAL A 87 6.02 -0.96 -18.71
N VAL A 88 7.34 -0.91 -18.55
CA VAL A 88 8.31 -0.72 -19.64
C VAL A 88 9.21 -1.95 -19.70
N SER A 89 9.37 -2.52 -20.89
CA SER A 89 10.20 -3.70 -21.13
C SER A 89 9.80 -4.93 -20.31
N GLY A 90 8.52 -5.07 -19.98
CA GLY A 90 7.93 -6.20 -19.28
C GLY A 90 6.59 -6.58 -19.87
N ALA A 91 6.01 -7.67 -19.42
CA ALA A 91 4.66 -8.10 -19.77
C ALA A 91 3.69 -7.76 -18.64
N VAL A 92 2.47 -7.35 -18.98
CA VAL A 92 1.41 -7.10 -18.01
C VAL A 92 0.10 -7.67 -18.51
N GLU A 93 -0.53 -8.48 -17.65
CA GLU A 93 -1.89 -8.97 -17.83
C GLU A 93 -2.81 -8.29 -16.83
N ARG A 94 -3.93 -7.74 -17.30
CA ARG A 94 -4.88 -7.01 -16.47
C ARG A 94 -6.22 -7.72 -16.43
N THR A 95 -6.77 -7.84 -15.23
CA THR A 95 -8.11 -8.32 -14.99
C THR A 95 -8.84 -7.33 -14.10
N ARG A 96 -10.18 -7.30 -14.19
CA ARG A 96 -11.03 -6.55 -13.27
C ARG A 96 -11.95 -7.54 -12.59
N PRO A 97 -11.58 -8.10 -11.45
CA PRO A 97 -12.51 -8.86 -10.64
C PRO A 97 -13.66 -7.96 -10.20
N ASN A 98 -14.82 -8.54 -9.96
CA ASN A 98 -15.91 -7.80 -9.34
C ASN A 98 -15.43 -7.28 -7.99
N CYS A 99 -15.38 -5.98 -7.87
CA CYS A 99 -14.95 -5.34 -6.66
C CYS A 99 -16.00 -4.31 -6.29
N ASP A 100 -16.61 -4.53 -5.16
CA ASP A 100 -17.64 -3.68 -4.57
C ASP A 100 -17.05 -2.52 -3.75
N GLY A 101 -15.79 -2.16 -4.05
CA GLY A 101 -15.08 -1.08 -3.38
C GLY A 101 -14.73 -1.40 -1.92
N GLY A 102 -14.55 -2.68 -1.60
CA GLY A 102 -14.21 -3.11 -0.24
C GLY A 102 -15.38 -2.97 0.74
N ARG A 103 -16.57 -2.73 0.27
CA ARG A 103 -17.78 -2.84 1.09
C ARG A 103 -18.07 -4.32 1.30
N MET A 104 -17.76 -4.82 2.47
CA MET A 104 -18.38 -6.03 2.95
C MET A 104 -19.88 -5.75 3.10
N GLN A 105 -20.64 -6.08 2.08
CA GLN A 105 -22.09 -6.19 2.21
C GLN A 105 -22.37 -7.54 2.86
N LEU A 106 -22.35 -7.55 4.19
CA LEU A 106 -22.94 -8.65 4.93
C LEU A 106 -24.41 -8.69 4.58
N THR A 107 -24.88 -9.81 4.08
CA THR A 107 -26.31 -10.04 3.95
C THR A 107 -26.95 -9.94 5.33
N ALA A 108 -28.22 -9.58 5.40
CA ALA A 108 -28.93 -9.45 6.68
C ALA A 108 -28.83 -10.73 7.53
N ASP A 109 -28.76 -11.90 6.87
CA ASP A 109 -28.63 -13.19 7.54
C ASP A 109 -27.22 -13.40 8.13
N GLU A 110 -26.16 -12.97 7.42
CA GLU A 110 -24.79 -13.02 7.92
C GLU A 110 -24.58 -12.02 9.07
N ALA A 111 -25.15 -10.82 8.98
CA ALA A 111 -25.10 -9.84 10.06
C ALA A 111 -25.81 -10.35 11.32
N ASN A 112 -26.92 -11.05 11.16
CA ASN A 112 -27.64 -11.66 12.28
C ASN A 112 -26.91 -12.87 12.88
N ALA A 113 -26.24 -13.68 12.06
CA ALA A 113 -25.41 -14.78 12.52
C ALA A 113 -24.20 -14.30 13.34
N PHE A 114 -23.60 -13.19 12.92
CA PHE A 114 -22.47 -12.59 13.64
C PHE A 114 -22.86 -11.98 14.97
N SER A 115 -24.02 -11.32 15.04
CA SER A 115 -24.54 -10.70 16.29
C SER A 115 -24.90 -11.75 17.33
N GLY A 116 -25.28 -12.97 16.91
CA GLY A 116 -25.66 -14.05 17.81
C GLY A 116 -24.49 -14.71 18.57
N HIS A 117 -23.28 -14.59 18.07
CA HIS A 117 -22.12 -15.25 18.67
C HIS A 117 -21.35 -14.42 19.69
N VAL A 118 -21.49 -13.11 19.68
CA VAL A 118 -20.69 -12.21 20.55
C VAL A 118 -21.26 -12.08 21.96
N PHE A 119 -22.51 -12.45 22.21
CA PHE A 119 -23.17 -12.25 23.51
C PHE A 119 -23.48 -13.50 24.32
N ARG A 120 -23.00 -14.69 23.92
CA ARG A 120 -23.22 -15.93 24.69
C ARG A 120 -22.18 -16.25 25.76
N GLY A 121 -21.33 -15.32 26.10
CA GLY A 121 -20.25 -15.49 27.11
C GLY A 121 -20.48 -14.70 28.41
N GLY A 122 -21.68 -14.22 28.69
CA GLY A 122 -21.98 -13.63 30.01
C GLY A 122 -22.21 -14.71 31.07
N PRO A 123 -21.70 -14.54 32.32
CA PRO A 123 -21.95 -15.50 33.37
C PRO A 123 -23.45 -15.57 33.66
N GLN A 124 -24.03 -16.75 33.46
CA GLN A 124 -25.39 -17.01 33.92
C GLN A 124 -25.39 -16.93 35.45
N ALA A 125 -26.01 -15.90 35.98
CA ALA A 125 -26.38 -15.84 37.38
C ALA A 125 -27.40 -16.96 37.63
N SER A 126 -26.96 -18.01 38.33
CA SER A 126 -27.84 -19.04 38.87
C SER A 126 -28.79 -18.39 39.87
N SER A 127 -30.04 -18.20 39.48
CA SER A 127 -31.12 -17.92 40.42
C SER A 127 -31.43 -19.20 41.18
N ALA A 128 -30.88 -19.29 42.38
CA ALA A 128 -31.28 -20.30 43.34
C ALA A 128 -32.72 -20.02 43.77
N SER A 129 -33.65 -20.87 43.30
CA SER A 129 -35.00 -20.93 43.86
C SER A 129 -34.93 -21.48 45.26
N ALA A 130 -35.18 -20.64 46.25
CA ALA A 130 -35.49 -21.09 47.59
C ALA A 130 -36.95 -21.48 47.63
N THR A 131 -37.22 -22.81 47.74
CA THR A 131 -38.53 -23.35 48.06
C THR A 131 -38.64 -23.42 49.57
N ARG A 132 -39.67 -22.83 50.04
CA ARG A 132 -40.20 -23.07 51.40
C ARG A 132 -41.47 -23.88 51.25
#